data_04dd660ea0669f48c10d0c1bd45af8e4
#
_entry.id   04dd660ea0669f48c10d0c1bd45af8e4
#
_cell.length_a   1.000
_cell.length_b   1.000
_cell.length_c   1.000
_cell.angle_alpha   90.00
_cell.angle_beta   90.00
_cell.angle_gamma   90.00
#
_symmetry.space_group_name_H-M   'P 1'
#
loop_
_entity.id
_entity.type
_entity.pdbx_description
1 polymer ?
#
loop_
_entity_poly.entity_id
_entity_poly.type
_entity_poly.pdbx_seq_one_letter_code
_entity_poly.pdbx_strand_id
1 'polypeptide(L)'
;MIATSDLRKALGCFATGVTVITTRIAERQVGFTANSFTSVSLSPPTILFCIGTARASYVAFRSATSFTVNVLSSSQRTLSDRFATSGDDKWQGIEFVEDALGNAVLAGAAAAFTCHKRNTIEEADHAIVLGEIMEFRQCPERVPLVYCQSRYCLPKEVSGDAFMALT
;
A
#
# COMPACT_ATOMS: atom_id res chain seq x y z
N MET A 1 -20.99 22.24 8.66
CA MET A 1 -19.63 21.71 8.45
C MET A 1 -19.60 20.25 8.88
N ILE A 2 -19.00 19.37 8.08
CA ILE A 2 -18.84 17.95 8.42
C ILE A 2 -17.74 17.84 9.48
N ALA A 3 -18.02 17.19 10.62
CA ALA A 3 -17.00 16.94 11.62
C ALA A 3 -16.00 15.87 11.12
N THR A 4 -14.73 16.21 11.08
CA THR A 4 -13.66 15.32 10.54
C THR A 4 -13.58 13.98 11.28
N SER A 5 -13.85 13.96 12.59
CA SER A 5 -13.90 12.74 13.40
C SER A 5 -14.98 11.76 12.94
N ASP A 6 -16.17 12.28 12.62
CA ASP A 6 -17.31 11.44 12.24
C ASP A 6 -17.15 10.95 10.79
N LEU A 7 -16.62 11.80 9.90
CA LEU A 7 -16.25 11.39 8.56
C LEU A 7 -15.21 10.25 8.58
N ARG A 8 -14.17 10.36 9.41
CA ARG A 8 -13.16 9.29 9.55
C ARG A 8 -13.76 7.98 10.05
N LYS A 9 -14.71 8.02 11.00
CA LYS A 9 -15.41 6.81 11.47
C LYS A 9 -16.22 6.17 10.35
N ALA A 10 -16.95 6.97 9.57
CA ALA A 10 -17.75 6.49 8.44
C ALA A 10 -16.86 5.86 7.36
N LEU A 11 -15.79 6.55 6.94
CA LEU A 11 -14.81 6.01 5.98
C LEU A 11 -14.12 4.74 6.51
N GLY A 12 -13.91 4.64 7.82
CA GLY A 12 -13.32 3.47 8.47
C GLY A 12 -14.19 2.21 8.41
N CYS A 13 -15.47 2.31 8.05
CA CYS A 13 -16.33 1.15 7.81
C CYS A 13 -15.96 0.39 6.53
N PHE A 14 -15.22 1.03 5.61
CA PHE A 14 -14.68 0.37 4.44
C PHE A 14 -13.42 -0.42 4.82
N ALA A 15 -13.57 -1.73 4.96
CA ALA A 15 -12.45 -2.62 5.25
C ALA A 15 -11.47 -2.66 4.07
N THR A 16 -10.19 -2.48 4.35
CA THR A 16 -9.13 -2.47 3.35
C THR A 16 -8.02 -3.44 3.71
N GLY A 17 -7.25 -3.87 2.72
CA GLY A 17 -5.92 -4.41 2.97
C GLY A 17 -4.99 -3.31 3.49
N VAL A 18 -3.84 -3.72 4.01
CA VAL A 18 -2.77 -2.82 4.44
C VAL A 18 -1.55 -3.04 3.57
N THR A 19 -0.99 -1.97 3.04
CA THR A 19 0.19 -2.02 2.19
C THR A 19 1.31 -1.14 2.73
N VAL A 20 2.55 -1.50 2.41
CA VAL A 20 3.69 -0.57 2.44
C VAL A 20 4.11 -0.32 1.00
N ILE A 21 4.02 0.93 0.58
CA ILE A 21 4.46 1.36 -0.74
C ILE A 21 5.92 1.79 -0.62
N THR A 22 6.77 1.28 -1.50
CA THR A 22 8.20 1.53 -1.50
C THR A 22 8.68 2.11 -2.82
N THR A 23 9.66 2.97 -2.77
CA THR A 23 10.38 3.49 -3.94
C THR A 23 11.82 3.75 -3.57
N ARG A 24 12.70 3.83 -4.57
CA ARG A 24 14.10 4.18 -4.39
C ARG A 24 14.41 5.52 -5.02
N ILE A 25 15.10 6.37 -4.27
CA ILE A 25 15.66 7.64 -4.76
C ILE A 25 17.15 7.63 -4.50
N ALA A 26 17.96 7.68 -5.57
CA ALA A 26 19.38 7.41 -5.51
C ALA A 26 19.64 6.04 -4.81
N GLU A 27 20.42 6.02 -3.74
CA GLU A 27 20.75 4.81 -2.97
C GLU A 27 19.86 4.60 -1.74
N ARG A 28 18.76 5.38 -1.58
CA ARG A 28 17.91 5.32 -0.40
C ARG A 28 16.54 4.74 -0.72
N GLN A 29 16.16 3.71 0.00
CA GLN A 29 14.79 3.20 0.01
C GLN A 29 13.89 4.15 0.80
N VAL A 30 12.73 4.48 0.26
CA VAL A 30 11.69 5.28 0.88
C VAL A 30 10.41 4.48 0.92
N GLY A 31 9.68 4.53 2.02
CA GLY A 31 8.43 3.78 2.15
C GLY A 31 7.44 4.41 3.11
N PHE A 32 6.17 4.09 2.94
CA PHE A 32 5.10 4.50 3.84
C PHE A 32 3.94 3.49 3.81
N THR A 33 3.21 3.41 4.92
CA THR A 33 1.99 2.59 5.03
C THR A 33 0.82 3.28 4.38
N ALA A 34 0.10 2.55 3.54
CA ALA A 34 -1.13 2.99 2.89
C ALA A 34 -2.20 1.89 2.93
N ASN A 35 -3.45 2.31 3.04
CA ASN A 35 -4.63 1.48 2.87
C ASN A 35 -5.51 1.94 1.70
N SER A 36 -5.03 2.89 0.92
CA SER A 36 -5.71 3.48 -0.25
C SER A 36 -5.41 2.75 -1.57
N PHE A 37 -4.71 1.62 -1.51
CA PHE A 37 -4.41 0.79 -2.67
C PHE A 37 -5.68 0.18 -3.27
N THR A 38 -5.80 0.25 -4.61
CA THR A 38 -6.82 -0.48 -5.37
C THR A 38 -6.36 -0.82 -6.78
N SER A 39 -6.94 -1.89 -7.36
CA SER A 39 -6.80 -2.21 -8.78
C SER A 39 -7.65 -1.25 -9.61
N VAL A 40 -7.16 -0.90 -10.81
CA VAL A 40 -7.85 -0.01 -11.76
C VAL A 40 -8.23 -0.77 -13.02
N SER A 41 -7.31 -1.57 -13.58
CA SER A 41 -7.49 -2.28 -14.84
C SER A 41 -6.63 -3.54 -14.87
N LEU A 42 -7.06 -4.54 -15.63
CA LEU A 42 -6.29 -5.74 -15.93
C LEU A 42 -5.62 -5.67 -17.31
N SER A 43 -6.05 -4.77 -18.20
CA SER A 43 -5.48 -4.59 -19.54
C SER A 43 -5.48 -3.10 -19.96
N PRO A 44 -4.33 -2.41 -19.85
CA PRO A 44 -3.09 -2.82 -19.18
C PRO A 44 -3.27 -2.96 -17.66
N PRO A 45 -2.49 -3.82 -17.00
CA PRO A 45 -2.62 -4.06 -15.57
C PRO A 45 -2.20 -2.81 -14.78
N THR A 46 -3.16 -2.15 -14.18
CA THR A 46 -2.99 -0.82 -13.57
C THR A 46 -3.54 -0.81 -12.16
N ILE A 47 -2.81 -0.17 -11.27
CA ILE A 47 -3.19 0.06 -9.87
C ILE A 47 -3.06 1.53 -9.51
N LEU A 48 -3.68 1.93 -8.40
CA LEU A 48 -3.47 3.23 -7.79
C LEU A 48 -3.29 3.14 -6.27
N PHE A 49 -2.71 4.19 -5.72
CA PHE A 49 -2.74 4.51 -4.29
C PHE A 49 -2.79 6.02 -4.09
N CYS A 50 -3.17 6.47 -2.88
CA CYS A 50 -3.12 7.87 -2.51
C CYS A 50 -2.02 8.11 -1.47
N ILE A 51 -1.37 9.30 -1.56
CA ILE A 51 -0.36 9.75 -0.62
C ILE A 51 -0.62 11.21 -0.24
N GLY A 52 -0.62 11.53 1.06
CA GLY A 52 -0.77 12.91 1.53
C GLY A 52 0.41 13.77 1.12
N THR A 53 0.15 14.95 0.54
CA THR A 53 1.18 15.86 0.02
C THR A 53 2.06 16.47 1.12
N ALA A 54 1.58 16.52 2.35
CA ALA A 54 2.33 16.96 3.53
C ALA A 54 3.27 15.89 4.10
N ARG A 55 3.24 14.63 3.62
CA ARG A 55 4.14 13.58 4.10
C ARG A 55 5.57 13.80 3.58
N ALA A 56 6.57 13.59 4.44
CA ALA A 56 7.98 13.68 4.03
C ALA A 56 8.34 12.74 2.86
N SER A 57 7.70 11.56 2.80
CA SER A 57 7.89 10.60 1.69
C SER A 57 7.30 11.08 0.36
N TYR A 58 6.37 12.06 0.35
CA TYR A 58 5.71 12.51 -0.88
C TYR A 58 6.71 13.02 -1.93
N VAL A 59 7.72 13.77 -1.52
CA VAL A 59 8.75 14.32 -2.43
C VAL A 59 9.43 13.19 -3.22
N ALA A 60 9.75 12.08 -2.55
CA ALA A 60 10.34 10.91 -3.19
C ALA A 60 9.38 10.28 -4.22
N PHE A 61 8.12 10.03 -3.84
CA PHE A 61 7.12 9.43 -4.74
C PHE A 61 6.74 10.35 -5.90
N ARG A 62 6.77 11.66 -5.71
CA ARG A 62 6.55 12.64 -6.77
C ARG A 62 7.62 12.54 -7.86
N SER A 63 8.89 12.43 -7.50
CA SER A 63 10.03 12.35 -8.43
C SER A 63 10.31 10.94 -8.95
N ALA A 64 9.89 9.90 -8.25
CA ALA A 64 10.12 8.51 -8.63
C ALA A 64 9.49 8.16 -9.99
N THR A 65 10.13 7.26 -10.73
CA THR A 65 9.60 6.68 -11.99
C THR A 65 8.97 5.31 -11.79
N SER A 66 9.21 4.69 -10.62
CA SER A 66 8.73 3.37 -10.26
C SER A 66 8.42 3.29 -8.77
N PHE A 67 7.65 2.27 -8.39
CA PHE A 67 7.36 1.95 -6.99
C PHE A 67 6.95 0.49 -6.86
N THR A 68 7.01 -0.03 -5.65
CA THR A 68 6.49 -1.37 -5.33
C THR A 68 5.43 -1.29 -4.24
N VAL A 69 4.31 -1.96 -4.46
CA VAL A 69 3.25 -2.14 -3.47
C VAL A 69 3.46 -3.47 -2.77
N ASN A 70 3.76 -3.45 -1.47
CA ASN A 70 3.86 -4.64 -0.64
C ASN A 70 2.57 -4.80 0.16
N VAL A 71 1.76 -5.81 -0.16
CA VAL A 71 0.58 -6.17 0.63
C VAL A 71 1.04 -6.91 1.87
N LEU A 72 0.81 -6.33 3.03
CA LEU A 72 1.30 -6.89 4.29
C LEU A 72 0.53 -8.15 4.69
N SER A 73 1.26 -9.12 5.24
CA SER A 73 0.66 -10.26 5.92
C SER A 73 0.25 -9.91 7.35
N SER A 74 -0.60 -10.74 7.93
CA SER A 74 -1.13 -10.58 9.30
C SER A 74 -0.04 -10.53 10.38
N SER A 75 1.13 -11.14 10.13
CA SER A 75 2.29 -11.09 11.03
C SER A 75 3.05 -9.75 10.97
N GLN A 76 2.74 -8.88 10.02
CA GLN A 76 3.48 -7.64 9.75
C GLN A 76 2.82 -6.36 10.33
N ARG A 77 1.99 -6.50 11.36
CA ARG A 77 1.37 -5.34 12.02
C ARG A 77 2.41 -4.32 12.49
N THR A 78 3.46 -4.76 13.17
CA THR A 78 4.54 -3.87 13.65
C THR A 78 5.23 -3.13 12.51
N LEU A 79 5.38 -3.79 11.35
CA LEU A 79 5.93 -3.17 10.15
C LEU A 79 4.99 -2.07 9.63
N SER A 80 3.67 -2.33 9.59
CA SER A 80 2.67 -1.34 9.24
C SER A 80 2.75 -0.10 10.13
N ASP A 81 2.80 -0.28 11.46
CA ASP A 81 2.90 0.82 12.42
C ASP A 81 4.19 1.63 12.21
N ARG A 82 5.31 0.97 11.95
CA ARG A 82 6.62 1.60 11.69
C ARG A 82 6.59 2.50 10.45
N PHE A 83 6.05 2.01 9.33
CA PHE A 83 5.97 2.79 8.09
C PHE A 83 4.83 3.83 8.08
N ALA A 84 3.90 3.76 9.02
CA ALA A 84 2.86 4.78 9.21
C ALA A 84 3.39 6.08 9.87
N THR A 85 4.47 5.98 10.67
CA THR A 85 5.06 7.11 11.38
C THR A 85 6.02 7.92 10.48
N SER A 86 6.36 9.14 10.90
CA SER A 86 7.46 9.92 10.31
C SER A 86 8.78 9.57 11.01
N GLY A 87 9.91 9.63 10.30
CA GLY A 87 11.23 9.37 10.83
C GLY A 87 12.16 8.70 9.81
N ASP A 88 13.47 8.88 9.98
CA ASP A 88 14.49 8.41 9.04
C ASP A 88 14.92 6.96 9.29
N ASP A 89 14.63 6.40 10.46
CA ASP A 89 15.14 5.09 10.91
C ASP A 89 14.18 3.92 10.64
N LYS A 90 13.27 4.08 9.68
CA LYS A 90 12.25 3.06 9.37
C LYS A 90 12.84 1.77 8.80
N TRP A 91 13.99 1.85 8.17
CA TRP A 91 14.61 0.75 7.43
C TRP A 91 15.56 -0.10 8.28
N GLN A 92 15.92 0.35 9.50
CA GLN A 92 16.83 -0.38 10.35
C GLN A 92 16.29 -1.78 10.70
N GLY A 93 17.02 -2.83 10.34
CA GLY A 93 16.65 -4.22 10.59
C GLY A 93 15.44 -4.71 9.78
N ILE A 94 15.06 -4.01 8.70
CA ILE A 94 14.03 -4.47 7.77
C ILE A 94 14.67 -5.36 6.71
N GLU A 95 14.16 -6.59 6.59
CA GLU A 95 14.57 -7.52 5.55
C GLU A 95 13.77 -7.25 4.27
N PHE A 96 14.47 -7.06 3.17
CA PHE A 96 13.89 -6.89 1.84
C PHE A 96 14.86 -7.37 0.76
N VAL A 97 14.35 -7.59 -0.43
CA VAL A 97 15.13 -7.73 -1.66
C VAL A 97 14.76 -6.59 -2.61
N GLU A 98 15.66 -6.21 -3.49
CA GLU A 98 15.34 -5.25 -4.53
C GLU A 98 14.64 -5.95 -5.70
N ASP A 99 13.61 -5.31 -6.25
CA ASP A 99 12.98 -5.73 -7.50
C ASP A 99 13.81 -5.30 -8.72
N ALA A 100 13.33 -5.61 -9.91
CA ALA A 100 14.01 -5.25 -11.16
C ALA A 100 14.17 -3.72 -11.38
N LEU A 101 13.41 -2.91 -10.65
CA LEU A 101 13.46 -1.44 -10.70
C LEU A 101 14.20 -0.82 -9.50
N GLY A 102 14.77 -1.66 -8.63
CA GLY A 102 15.55 -1.27 -7.46
C GLY A 102 14.71 -0.89 -6.24
N ASN A 103 13.38 -1.07 -6.26
CA ASN A 103 12.53 -0.80 -5.11
C ASN A 103 12.52 -1.99 -4.14
N ALA A 104 12.28 -1.72 -2.86
CA ALA A 104 12.26 -2.76 -1.84
C ALA A 104 10.99 -3.63 -1.93
N VAL A 105 11.17 -4.94 -2.06
CA VAL A 105 10.17 -5.98 -1.84
C VAL A 105 10.37 -6.53 -0.43
N LEU A 106 9.44 -6.27 0.47
CA LEU A 106 9.55 -6.61 1.88
C LEU A 106 9.42 -8.12 2.10
N ALA A 107 10.34 -8.68 2.87
CA ALA A 107 10.24 -10.07 3.28
C ALA A 107 8.96 -10.30 4.09
N GLY A 108 8.28 -11.41 3.86
CA GLY A 108 7.04 -11.73 4.60
C GLY A 108 5.74 -11.10 4.06
N ALA A 109 5.78 -10.27 3.04
CA ALA A 109 4.58 -9.73 2.39
C ALA A 109 3.71 -10.86 1.77
N ALA A 110 2.38 -10.71 1.81
CA ALA A 110 1.45 -11.66 1.21
C ALA A 110 1.45 -11.55 -0.32
N ALA A 111 1.65 -10.34 -0.86
CA ALA A 111 1.87 -10.10 -2.28
C ALA A 111 2.74 -8.84 -2.47
N ALA A 112 3.39 -8.74 -3.63
CA ALA A 112 4.11 -7.53 -4.03
C ALA A 112 3.87 -7.27 -5.52
N PHE A 113 3.73 -5.99 -5.88
CA PHE A 113 3.52 -5.53 -7.25
C PHE A 113 4.57 -4.47 -7.59
N THR A 114 5.47 -4.79 -8.50
CA THR A 114 6.47 -3.87 -9.06
C THR A 114 5.85 -3.07 -10.19
N CYS A 115 5.90 -1.75 -10.12
CA CYS A 115 5.17 -0.88 -11.03
C CYS A 115 6.05 0.22 -11.63
N HIS A 116 5.84 0.50 -12.92
CA HIS A 116 6.19 1.79 -13.50
C HIS A 116 5.11 2.82 -13.17
N LYS A 117 5.53 3.97 -12.65
CA LYS A 117 4.62 5.08 -12.41
C LYS A 117 4.14 5.66 -13.76
N ARG A 118 2.83 5.77 -13.94
CA ARG A 118 2.20 6.30 -15.15
C ARG A 118 1.76 7.74 -15.00
N ASN A 119 1.14 8.06 -13.89
CA ASN A 119 0.60 9.40 -13.66
C ASN A 119 0.55 9.73 -12.17
N THR A 120 0.51 11.03 -11.88
CA THR A 120 0.26 11.56 -10.54
C THR A 120 -0.73 12.71 -10.68
N ILE A 121 -1.85 12.63 -9.96
CA ILE A 121 -2.92 13.62 -9.95
C ILE A 121 -2.97 14.20 -8.53
N GLU A 122 -2.66 15.47 -8.38
CA GLU A 122 -2.80 16.18 -7.10
C GLU A 122 -4.24 16.61 -6.93
N GLU A 123 -4.87 16.23 -5.82
CA GLU A 123 -6.23 16.59 -5.48
C GLU A 123 -6.32 16.90 -3.98
N ALA A 124 -6.71 18.09 -3.65
CA ALA A 124 -6.79 18.63 -2.29
C ALA A 124 -5.47 18.45 -1.51
N ASP A 125 -5.47 17.70 -0.42
CA ASP A 125 -4.31 17.43 0.44
C ASP A 125 -3.60 16.10 0.11
N HIS A 126 -3.99 15.44 -1.00
CA HIS A 126 -3.45 14.16 -1.44
C HIS A 126 -3.03 14.17 -2.91
N ALA A 127 -2.21 13.21 -3.28
CA ALA A 127 -1.93 12.86 -4.66
C ALA A 127 -2.37 11.40 -4.91
N ILE A 128 -3.03 11.17 -6.05
CA ILE A 128 -3.37 9.85 -6.58
C ILE A 128 -2.24 9.45 -7.51
N VAL A 129 -1.59 8.35 -7.22
CA VAL A 129 -0.48 7.82 -8.04
C VAL A 129 -0.95 6.57 -8.76
N LEU A 130 -0.88 6.58 -10.09
CA LEU A 130 -1.19 5.43 -10.93
C LEU A 130 0.09 4.75 -11.39
N GLY A 131 0.07 3.43 -11.40
CA GLY A 131 1.18 2.62 -11.91
C GLY A 131 0.72 1.42 -12.71
N GLU A 132 1.49 1.09 -13.74
CA GLU A 132 1.34 -0.15 -14.49
C GLU A 132 2.17 -1.25 -13.85
N ILE A 133 1.56 -2.39 -13.58
CA ILE A 133 2.23 -3.55 -12.99
C ILE A 133 3.12 -4.18 -14.06
N MET A 134 4.41 -4.32 -13.75
CA MET A 134 5.41 -4.97 -14.59
C MET A 134 5.69 -6.40 -14.13
N GLU A 135 5.67 -6.62 -12.82
CA GLU A 135 5.90 -7.91 -12.18
C GLU A 135 5.08 -8.00 -10.89
N PHE A 136 4.66 -9.20 -10.53
CA PHE A 136 4.04 -9.44 -9.23
C PHE A 136 4.50 -10.76 -8.61
N ARG A 137 4.41 -10.84 -7.29
CA ARG A 137 4.66 -12.04 -6.48
C ARG A 137 3.51 -12.24 -5.53
N GLN A 138 3.15 -13.48 -5.25
CA GLN A 138 2.09 -13.87 -4.33
C GLN A 138 2.56 -15.02 -3.46
N CYS A 139 2.19 -14.98 -2.18
CA CYS A 139 2.39 -16.07 -1.22
C CYS A 139 1.00 -16.46 -0.66
N PRO A 140 0.31 -17.42 -1.29
CA PRO A 140 -1.07 -17.76 -0.96
C PRO A 140 -1.28 -18.25 0.49
N GLU A 141 -0.24 -18.79 1.10
CA GLU A 141 -0.23 -19.28 2.50
C GLU A 141 -0.22 -18.14 3.53
N ARG A 142 0.04 -16.90 3.12
CA ARG A 142 0.10 -15.74 4.02
C ARG A 142 -1.23 -15.02 4.06
N VAL A 143 -1.85 -15.03 5.22
CA VAL A 143 -3.10 -14.30 5.46
C VAL A 143 -2.84 -12.79 5.40
N PRO A 144 -3.55 -12.02 4.57
CA PRO A 144 -3.33 -10.57 4.48
C PRO A 144 -3.77 -9.84 5.75
N LEU A 145 -3.05 -8.75 6.07
CA LEU A 145 -3.44 -7.83 7.14
C LEU A 145 -4.58 -6.93 6.66
N VAL A 146 -5.65 -6.86 7.45
CA VAL A 146 -6.84 -6.04 7.17
C VAL A 146 -6.93 -4.88 8.16
N TYR A 147 -7.41 -3.73 7.70
CA TYR A 147 -7.72 -2.57 8.53
C TYR A 147 -9.19 -2.18 8.35
N CYS A 148 -9.93 -2.15 9.46
CA CYS A 148 -11.35 -1.82 9.49
C CYS A 148 -11.69 -1.14 10.81
N GLN A 149 -12.52 -0.10 10.78
CA GLN A 149 -12.97 0.65 11.98
C GLN A 149 -11.82 1.05 12.91
N SER A 150 -10.74 1.57 12.33
CA SER A 150 -9.51 1.98 13.02
C SER A 150 -8.80 0.85 13.78
N ARG A 151 -8.96 -0.40 13.37
CA ARG A 151 -8.34 -1.58 13.98
C ARG A 151 -7.73 -2.50 12.92
N TYR A 152 -6.65 -3.16 13.27
CA TYR A 152 -6.16 -4.29 12.49
C TYR A 152 -7.03 -5.51 12.75
N CYS A 153 -7.37 -6.22 11.68
CA CYS A 153 -8.24 -7.39 11.68
C CYS A 153 -7.62 -8.51 10.85
N LEU A 154 -8.16 -9.70 11.00
CA LEU A 154 -7.93 -10.83 10.10
C LEU A 154 -9.18 -11.02 9.22
N PRO A 155 -9.01 -11.37 7.95
CA PRO A 155 -10.13 -11.79 7.13
C PRO A 155 -10.73 -13.08 7.71
N LYS A 156 -12.06 -13.17 7.73
CA LYS A 156 -12.77 -14.37 8.11
C LYS A 156 -13.80 -14.68 7.03
N GLU A 157 -13.83 -15.93 6.59
CA GLU A 157 -14.85 -16.39 5.66
C GLU A 157 -16.23 -16.24 6.31
N VAL A 158 -17.17 -15.73 5.53
CA VAL A 158 -18.59 -15.74 5.92
C VAL A 158 -19.14 -17.09 5.47
N SER A 159 -19.53 -17.92 6.44
CA SER A 159 -20.21 -19.19 6.15
C SER A 159 -21.57 -18.90 5.50
N GLY A 160 -21.74 -19.26 4.25
CA GLY A 160 -22.97 -19.11 3.49
C GLY A 160 -22.70 -19.22 2.00
N ASP A 161 -23.57 -19.91 1.28
CA ASP A 161 -23.48 -20.18 -0.14
C ASP A 161 -23.42 -18.92 -1.01
N ALA A 162 -22.68 -19.03 -2.09
CA ALA A 162 -22.55 -18.11 -3.20
C ALA A 162 -21.58 -16.93 -3.01
N PHE A 163 -20.35 -17.18 -3.41
CA PHE A 163 -19.44 -16.16 -3.90
C PHE A 163 -20.04 -15.57 -5.20
N MET A 164 -20.74 -14.46 -5.09
CA MET A 164 -21.00 -13.63 -6.27
C MET A 164 -19.70 -12.89 -6.60
N ALA A 165 -19.06 -13.28 -7.68
CA ALA A 165 -17.89 -12.58 -8.20
C ALA A 165 -18.30 -11.13 -8.52
N LEU A 166 -17.73 -10.19 -7.78
CA LEU A 166 -17.72 -8.79 -8.15
C LEU A 166 -16.73 -8.65 -9.30
N THR A 167 -17.23 -8.69 -10.52
CA THR A 167 -16.51 -8.35 -11.76
C THR A 167 -16.53 -6.86 -11.97
#